data_b15f70aa889772a5f5f4868150bfc197
#
_entry.id   b15f70aa889772a5f5f4868150bfc197
#
_cell.length_a   1.000
_cell.length_b   1.000
_cell.length_c   1.000
_cell.angle_alpha   90.00
_cell.angle_beta   90.00
_cell.angle_gamma   90.00
#
_symmetry.space_group_name_H-M   'P 1'
#
loop_
_entity.id
_entity.type
_entity.pdbx_description
1 polymer ?
#
loop_
_entity_poly.entity_id
_entity_poly.type
_entity_poly.pdbx_seq_one_letter_code
_entity_poly.pdbx_strand_id
1 'polypeptide(L)'
;YEDPIEIIKHLMIGSEGTLAFFSDITYYTVVDEKHKACTLMIYETIETACDVVPLLKKTPVSAVELLDRESIRSIEEDPEAPAYFRTLPETACLLLVEIQADDEETMAKKETAVRGGVASIPTIQPYKFTSDPKEYNFNWKARKGLLSTIGGLRPTGTTCLIEDVAFPIDKLGAAC
;
A
#
# COMPACT_ATOMS: atom_id res chain seq x y z
N TYR A 1 -21.36 0.05 15.79
CA TYR A 1 -21.05 -0.42 17.16
C TYR A 1 -22.26 -0.14 18.06
N GLU A 2 -22.60 -1.07 18.96
CA GLU A 2 -23.70 -0.93 19.90
C GLU A 2 -23.16 -0.76 21.34
N ASP A 3 -22.00 -1.34 21.62
CA ASP A 3 -21.32 -1.19 22.92
C ASP A 3 -20.75 0.22 23.07
N PRO A 4 -21.12 0.97 24.12
CA PRO A 4 -20.60 2.31 24.38
C PRO A 4 -19.08 2.38 24.50
N ILE A 5 -18.43 1.34 25.03
CA ILE A 5 -16.96 1.27 25.15
C ILE A 5 -16.33 1.16 23.78
N GLU A 6 -16.85 0.30 22.90
CA GLU A 6 -16.39 0.19 21.53
C GLU A 6 -16.64 1.47 20.72
N ILE A 7 -17.76 2.15 20.93
CA ILE A 7 -18.04 3.45 20.31
C ILE A 7 -16.98 4.48 20.74
N ILE A 8 -16.72 4.62 22.03
CA ILE A 8 -15.72 5.57 22.54
C ILE A 8 -14.32 5.20 22.03
N LYS A 9 -13.95 3.93 22.06
CA LYS A 9 -12.66 3.46 21.55
C LYS A 9 -12.44 3.85 20.09
N HIS A 10 -13.40 3.58 19.23
CA HIS A 10 -13.30 3.90 17.80
C HIS A 10 -13.36 5.40 17.52
N LEU A 11 -14.15 6.15 18.29
CA LEU A 11 -14.17 7.60 18.24
C LEU A 11 -12.80 8.19 18.60
N MET A 12 -12.17 7.67 19.65
CA MET A 12 -10.84 8.11 20.06
C MET A 12 -9.78 7.77 19.01
N ILE A 13 -9.79 6.55 18.44
CA ILE A 13 -8.88 6.16 17.35
C ILE A 13 -9.07 7.10 16.16
N GLY A 14 -10.30 7.30 15.70
CA GLY A 14 -10.61 8.16 14.55
C GLY A 14 -10.38 9.65 14.78
N SER A 15 -10.19 10.09 16.03
CA SER A 15 -9.93 11.49 16.37
C SER A 15 -8.48 11.94 16.11
N GLU A 16 -7.57 11.01 15.86
CA GLU A 16 -6.13 11.27 15.65
C GLU A 16 -5.52 12.19 16.74
N GLY A 17 -5.93 12.01 17.98
CA GLY A 17 -5.46 12.80 19.11
C GLY A 17 -6.12 14.18 19.27
N THR A 18 -7.17 14.50 18.51
CA THR A 18 -7.85 15.80 18.59
C THR A 18 -8.90 15.88 19.69
N LEU A 19 -9.43 14.77 20.18
CA LEU A 19 -10.48 14.73 21.19
C LEU A 19 -9.99 14.42 22.60
N ALA A 20 -8.81 13.79 22.74
CA ALA A 20 -8.27 13.41 24.05
C ALA A 20 -6.75 13.25 24.00
N PHE A 21 -6.14 13.31 25.17
CA PHE A 21 -4.76 12.90 25.39
C PHE A 21 -4.74 11.42 25.81
N PHE A 22 -3.91 10.62 25.12
CA PHE A 22 -3.73 9.19 25.43
C PHE A 22 -2.48 9.02 26.30
N SER A 23 -2.65 8.64 27.57
CA SER A 23 -1.52 8.34 28.46
C SER A 23 -0.95 6.94 28.18
N ASP A 24 -1.84 6.00 27.91
CA ASP A 24 -1.48 4.59 27.71
C ASP A 24 -2.34 3.95 26.61
N ILE A 25 -1.73 3.12 25.78
CA ILE A 25 -2.42 2.38 24.75
C ILE A 25 -1.94 0.93 24.77
N THR A 26 -2.87 -0.02 24.75
CA THR A 26 -2.58 -1.45 24.63
C THR A 26 -2.97 -1.94 23.25
N TYR A 27 -2.01 -2.52 22.52
CA TYR A 27 -2.22 -3.10 21.19
C TYR A 27 -2.12 -4.61 21.23
N TYR A 28 -2.88 -5.26 20.38
CA TYR A 28 -2.56 -6.64 19.97
C TYR A 28 -1.36 -6.62 19.04
N THR A 29 -0.46 -7.57 19.21
CA THR A 29 0.70 -7.75 18.33
C THR A 29 0.41 -8.80 17.27
N VAL A 30 1.12 -8.72 16.17
CA VAL A 30 1.16 -9.75 15.13
C VAL A 30 2.57 -10.35 15.08
N VAL A 31 2.67 -11.58 14.56
CA VAL A 31 3.98 -12.22 14.36
C VAL A 31 4.75 -11.43 13.32
N ASP A 32 6.01 -11.12 13.61
CA ASP A 32 6.95 -10.55 12.64
C ASP A 32 7.75 -11.70 12.03
N GLU A 33 7.34 -12.12 10.83
CA GLU A 33 7.92 -13.27 10.15
C GLU A 33 9.34 -12.97 9.66
N LYS A 34 10.19 -14.01 9.58
CA LYS A 34 11.62 -13.87 9.25
C LYS A 34 11.87 -13.48 7.80
N HIS A 35 11.08 -14.07 6.90
CA HIS A 35 11.23 -13.86 5.46
C HIS A 35 10.17 -12.88 4.99
N LYS A 36 10.60 -11.84 4.28
CA LYS A 36 9.73 -10.80 3.71
C LYS A 36 10.07 -10.62 2.24
N ALA A 37 9.06 -10.53 1.43
CA ALA A 37 9.21 -10.21 0.02
C ALA A 37 8.12 -9.24 -0.41
N CYS A 38 8.45 -8.30 -1.29
CA CYS A 38 7.47 -7.41 -1.87
C CYS A 38 7.58 -7.34 -3.38
N THR A 39 6.56 -6.82 -4.02
CA THR A 39 6.53 -6.57 -5.45
C THR A 39 5.74 -5.31 -5.77
N LEU A 40 6.01 -4.72 -6.94
CA LEU A 40 5.23 -3.63 -7.50
C LEU A 40 4.39 -4.19 -8.66
N MET A 41 3.07 -4.19 -8.49
CA MET A 41 2.11 -4.55 -9.51
C MET A 41 1.56 -3.28 -10.14
N ILE A 42 1.83 -3.05 -11.44
CA ILE A 42 1.48 -1.81 -12.12
C ILE A 42 0.27 -2.04 -13.02
N TYR A 43 -0.70 -1.16 -12.88
CA TYR A 43 -1.96 -1.19 -13.61
C TYR A 43 -2.14 0.08 -14.43
N GLU A 44 -2.95 0.00 -15.48
CA GLU A 44 -3.18 1.10 -16.42
C GLU A 44 -3.97 2.24 -15.77
N THR A 45 -4.89 1.91 -14.87
CA THR A 45 -5.74 2.90 -14.17
C THR A 45 -5.91 2.54 -12.70
N ILE A 46 -6.30 3.55 -11.91
CA ILE A 46 -6.57 3.40 -10.48
C ILE A 46 -7.76 2.46 -10.23
N GLU A 47 -8.78 2.50 -11.09
CA GLU A 47 -9.93 1.63 -11.00
C GLU A 47 -9.51 0.16 -11.14
N THR A 48 -8.67 -0.13 -12.14
CA THR A 48 -8.13 -1.50 -12.36
C THR A 48 -7.34 -1.97 -11.15
N ALA A 49 -6.50 -1.12 -10.57
CA ALA A 49 -5.76 -1.47 -9.36
C ALA A 49 -6.69 -1.73 -8.18
N CYS A 50 -7.71 -0.89 -8.00
CA CYS A 50 -8.71 -1.05 -6.94
C CYS A 50 -9.52 -2.34 -7.10
N ASP A 51 -9.83 -2.78 -8.33
CA ASP A 51 -10.51 -4.05 -8.60
C ASP A 51 -9.66 -5.28 -8.22
N VAL A 52 -8.34 -5.13 -8.18
CA VAL A 52 -7.42 -6.19 -7.74
C VAL A 52 -7.40 -6.33 -6.22
N VAL A 53 -7.60 -5.25 -5.47
CA VAL A 53 -7.52 -5.27 -4.00
C VAL A 53 -8.43 -6.31 -3.34
N PRO A 54 -9.72 -6.45 -3.73
CA PRO A 54 -10.57 -7.52 -3.20
C PRO A 54 -10.09 -8.94 -3.52
N LEU A 55 -9.37 -9.12 -4.63
CA LEU A 55 -8.77 -10.40 -4.99
C LEU A 55 -7.55 -10.68 -4.10
N LEU A 56 -6.65 -9.70 -3.94
CA LEU A 56 -5.50 -9.78 -3.06
C LEU A 56 -5.89 -10.08 -1.62
N LYS A 57 -6.97 -9.47 -1.13
CA LYS A 57 -7.48 -9.73 0.24
C LYS A 57 -7.84 -11.21 0.49
N LYS A 58 -8.12 -11.98 -0.55
CA LYS A 58 -8.41 -13.43 -0.46
C LYS A 58 -7.15 -14.29 -0.50
N THR A 59 -6.00 -13.68 -0.67
CA THR A 59 -4.68 -14.33 -0.73
C THR A 59 -3.87 -14.03 0.53
N PRO A 60 -2.79 -14.75 0.79
CA PRO A 60 -2.00 -14.59 2.02
C PRO A 60 -1.04 -13.38 1.96
N VAL A 61 -1.51 -12.23 1.51
CA VAL A 61 -0.73 -10.97 1.54
C VAL A 61 -0.64 -10.43 2.96
N SER A 62 0.47 -9.79 3.29
CA SER A 62 0.71 -9.13 4.57
C SER A 62 0.40 -7.63 4.52
N ALA A 63 0.65 -7.00 3.36
CA ALA A 63 0.30 -5.61 3.11
C ALA A 63 -0.02 -5.37 1.63
N VAL A 64 -0.90 -4.42 1.37
CA VAL A 64 -1.19 -3.90 0.03
C VAL A 64 -1.32 -2.38 0.15
N GLU A 65 -0.48 -1.65 -0.58
CA GLU A 65 -0.47 -0.19 -0.60
C GLU A 65 -0.67 0.30 -2.04
N LEU A 66 -1.55 1.26 -2.22
CA LEU A 66 -1.81 1.85 -3.54
C LEU A 66 -1.06 3.17 -3.67
N LEU A 67 -0.36 3.34 -4.78
CA LEU A 67 0.30 4.58 -5.16
C LEU A 67 -0.25 5.02 -6.54
N ASP A 68 -0.81 6.21 -6.58
CA ASP A 68 -1.29 6.84 -7.81
C ASP A 68 -0.14 7.36 -8.69
N ARG A 69 -0.46 7.93 -9.84
CA ARG A 69 0.57 8.43 -10.78
C ARG A 69 1.39 9.59 -10.19
N GLU A 70 0.78 10.47 -9.42
CA GLU A 70 1.49 11.58 -8.78
C GLU A 70 2.46 11.07 -7.71
N SER A 71 2.06 10.06 -6.97
CA SER A 71 2.93 9.36 -6.03
C SER A 71 4.15 8.76 -6.73
N ILE A 72 3.95 8.10 -7.88
CA ILE A 72 5.06 7.52 -8.67
C ILE A 72 5.98 8.63 -9.19
N ARG A 73 5.42 9.73 -9.72
CA ARG A 73 6.19 10.90 -10.19
C ARG A 73 7.07 11.49 -9.11
N SER A 74 6.60 11.53 -7.89
CA SER A 74 7.36 12.09 -6.76
C SER A 74 8.67 11.35 -6.45
N ILE A 75 8.80 10.11 -6.94
CA ILE A 75 9.94 9.23 -6.69
C ILE A 75 10.66 8.76 -7.97
N GLU A 76 10.15 9.05 -9.17
CA GLU A 76 10.70 8.53 -10.43
C GLU A 76 12.09 9.08 -10.76
N GLU A 77 12.50 10.21 -10.17
CA GLU A 77 13.82 10.80 -10.29
C GLU A 77 14.83 10.30 -9.23
N ASP A 78 14.40 9.50 -8.26
CA ASP A 78 15.33 8.87 -7.30
C ASP A 78 16.28 7.94 -8.08
N PRO A 79 17.62 8.02 -7.84
CA PRO A 79 18.59 7.16 -8.52
C PRO A 79 18.37 5.64 -8.33
N GLU A 80 17.65 5.25 -7.29
CA GLU A 80 17.30 3.86 -7.01
C GLU A 80 15.96 3.45 -7.66
N ALA A 81 15.22 4.41 -8.23
CA ALA A 81 13.93 4.13 -8.86
C ALA A 81 14.09 3.28 -10.13
N PRO A 82 13.17 2.33 -10.37
CA PRO A 82 13.15 1.60 -11.62
C PRO A 82 13.02 2.54 -12.82
N ALA A 83 13.90 2.39 -13.83
CA ALA A 83 13.94 3.29 -14.98
C ALA A 83 12.60 3.38 -15.75
N TYR A 84 11.80 2.33 -15.71
CA TYR A 84 10.51 2.30 -16.38
C TYR A 84 9.45 3.21 -15.73
N PHE A 85 9.64 3.69 -14.49
CA PHE A 85 8.70 4.63 -13.86
C PHE A 85 8.48 5.88 -14.71
N ARG A 86 9.54 6.40 -15.35
CA ARG A 86 9.47 7.58 -16.22
C ARG A 86 8.70 7.37 -17.53
N THR A 87 8.44 6.12 -17.89
CA THR A 87 7.75 5.76 -19.14
C THR A 87 6.33 5.24 -18.92
N LEU A 88 5.86 5.24 -17.68
CA LEU A 88 4.51 4.81 -17.35
C LEU A 88 3.46 5.78 -17.92
N PRO A 89 2.30 5.27 -18.33
CA PRO A 89 1.15 6.10 -18.72
C PRO A 89 0.76 7.09 -17.64
N GLU A 90 0.14 8.20 -18.05
CA GLU A 90 -0.35 9.25 -17.15
C GLU A 90 -1.41 8.77 -16.15
N THR A 91 -2.13 7.71 -16.49
CA THR A 91 -3.17 7.09 -15.66
C THR A 91 -2.66 5.93 -14.82
N ALA A 92 -1.38 5.53 -15.01
CA ALA A 92 -0.84 4.36 -14.34
C ALA A 92 -0.80 4.53 -12.82
N CYS A 93 -1.07 3.45 -12.13
CA CYS A 93 -0.90 3.35 -10.69
C CYS A 93 -0.26 2.02 -10.33
N LEU A 94 0.23 1.89 -9.13
CA LEU A 94 0.82 0.65 -8.66
C LEU A 94 0.25 0.20 -7.32
N LEU A 95 0.28 -1.11 -7.10
CA LEU A 95 0.11 -1.72 -5.80
C LEU A 95 1.47 -2.26 -5.34
N LEU A 96 1.94 -1.77 -4.19
CA LEU A 96 3.02 -2.40 -3.44
C LEU A 96 2.38 -3.53 -2.63
N VAL A 97 2.76 -4.77 -2.93
CA VAL A 97 2.22 -5.97 -2.30
C VAL A 97 3.32 -6.68 -1.55
N GLU A 98 3.09 -6.96 -0.28
CA GLU A 98 4.04 -7.68 0.59
C GLU A 98 3.48 -9.03 1.02
N ILE A 99 4.36 -10.03 1.10
CA ILE A 99 4.13 -11.31 1.74
C ILE A 99 5.22 -11.55 2.78
N GLN A 100 4.86 -12.23 3.87
CA GLN A 100 5.79 -12.61 4.93
C GLN A 100 5.61 -14.09 5.24
N ALA A 101 6.69 -14.77 5.64
CA ALA A 101 6.66 -16.19 5.97
C ALA A 101 7.78 -16.55 6.96
N ASP A 102 7.60 -17.66 7.68
CA ASP A 102 8.60 -18.21 8.60
C ASP A 102 9.77 -18.91 7.87
N ASP A 103 9.48 -19.42 6.67
CA ASP A 103 10.44 -20.17 5.86
C ASP A 103 10.24 -19.94 4.35
N GLU A 104 11.24 -20.34 3.56
CA GLU A 104 11.25 -20.15 2.11
C GLU A 104 10.19 -20.99 1.37
N GLU A 105 9.85 -22.19 1.88
CA GLU A 105 8.84 -23.04 1.26
C GLU A 105 7.46 -22.39 1.37
N THR A 106 7.13 -21.88 2.57
CA THR A 106 5.91 -21.14 2.83
C THR A 106 5.86 -19.85 2.02
N MET A 107 6.99 -19.14 1.87
CA MET A 107 7.11 -17.97 1.02
C MET A 107 6.75 -18.28 -0.43
N ALA A 108 7.32 -19.33 -1.01
CA ALA A 108 7.04 -19.75 -2.38
C ALA A 108 5.56 -20.14 -2.60
N LYS A 109 4.96 -20.80 -1.61
CA LYS A 109 3.52 -21.14 -1.64
C LYS A 109 2.66 -19.87 -1.60
N LYS A 110 2.98 -18.90 -0.76
CA LYS A 110 2.27 -17.62 -0.67
C LYS A 110 2.40 -16.82 -1.96
N GLU A 111 3.60 -16.73 -2.53
CA GLU A 111 3.81 -16.07 -3.83
C GLU A 111 2.96 -16.71 -4.94
N THR A 112 2.95 -18.03 -5.02
CA THR A 112 2.14 -18.77 -6.00
C THR A 112 0.64 -18.49 -5.81
N ALA A 113 0.17 -18.47 -4.56
CA ALA A 113 -1.23 -18.17 -4.25
C ALA A 113 -1.62 -16.74 -4.64
N VAL A 114 -0.74 -15.75 -4.36
CA VAL A 114 -0.98 -14.35 -4.77
C VAL A 114 -1.04 -14.24 -6.29
N ARG A 115 -0.07 -14.81 -7.02
CA ARG A 115 -0.05 -14.80 -8.48
C ARG A 115 -1.33 -15.43 -9.08
N GLY A 116 -1.75 -16.56 -8.56
CA GLY A 116 -2.99 -17.23 -8.97
C GLY A 116 -4.23 -16.40 -8.67
N GLY A 117 -4.28 -15.76 -7.51
CA GLY A 117 -5.43 -14.94 -7.08
C GLY A 117 -5.69 -13.71 -7.94
N VAL A 118 -4.66 -13.14 -8.56
CA VAL A 118 -4.76 -11.92 -9.39
C VAL A 118 -4.59 -12.17 -10.89
N ALA A 119 -4.45 -13.42 -11.32
CA ALA A 119 -4.15 -13.77 -12.70
C ALA A 119 -5.20 -13.29 -13.72
N SER A 120 -6.43 -13.01 -13.28
CA SER A 120 -7.51 -12.53 -14.14
C SER A 120 -7.36 -11.06 -14.56
N ILE A 121 -6.54 -10.27 -13.86
CA ILE A 121 -6.33 -8.85 -14.15
C ILE A 121 -4.83 -8.63 -14.41
N PRO A 122 -4.41 -8.49 -15.67
CA PRO A 122 -3.00 -8.39 -16.02
C PRO A 122 -2.41 -7.03 -15.60
N THR A 123 -1.16 -7.05 -15.19
CA THR A 123 -0.34 -5.85 -15.01
C THR A 123 0.21 -5.37 -16.35
N ILE A 124 0.49 -4.08 -16.48
CA ILE A 124 1.12 -3.52 -17.71
C ILE A 124 2.63 -3.82 -17.77
N GLN A 125 3.23 -4.21 -16.67
CA GLN A 125 4.62 -4.66 -16.59
C GLN A 125 4.68 -6.03 -15.88
N PRO A 126 5.57 -6.93 -16.30
CA PRO A 126 5.85 -8.13 -15.51
C PRO A 126 6.31 -7.77 -14.10
N TYR A 127 5.83 -8.48 -13.09
CA TYR A 127 6.24 -8.27 -11.71
C TYR A 127 6.93 -9.50 -11.13
N LYS A 128 7.83 -9.27 -10.19
CA LYS A 128 8.55 -10.30 -9.47
C LYS A 128 8.62 -9.92 -7.99
N PHE A 129 8.30 -10.86 -7.11
CA PHE A 129 8.58 -10.68 -5.69
C PHE A 129 10.08 -10.65 -5.47
N THR A 130 10.53 -9.71 -4.67
CA THR A 130 11.92 -9.54 -4.29
C THR A 130 12.06 -9.53 -2.77
N SER A 131 13.06 -10.24 -2.29
CA SER A 131 13.58 -10.16 -0.91
C SER A 131 14.95 -9.49 -0.86
N ASP A 132 15.45 -9.00 -2.01
CA ASP A 132 16.69 -8.22 -2.05
C ASP A 132 16.54 -6.97 -1.17
N PRO A 133 17.41 -6.78 -0.17
CA PRO A 133 17.24 -5.69 0.79
C PRO A 133 17.23 -4.30 0.16
N LYS A 134 17.95 -4.10 -0.96
CA LYS A 134 18.00 -2.80 -1.63
C LYS A 134 16.67 -2.49 -2.29
N GLU A 135 16.15 -3.41 -3.12
CA GLU A 135 14.87 -3.24 -3.80
C GLU A 135 13.70 -3.17 -2.80
N TYR A 136 13.69 -4.08 -1.82
CA TYR A 136 12.67 -4.11 -0.77
C TYR A 136 12.61 -2.79 0.01
N ASN A 137 13.79 -2.30 0.45
CA ASN A 137 13.85 -1.06 1.21
C ASN A 137 13.49 0.16 0.37
N PHE A 138 13.87 0.20 -0.92
CA PHE A 138 13.45 1.26 -1.83
C PHE A 138 11.92 1.32 -1.94
N ASN A 139 11.27 0.18 -2.19
CA ASN A 139 9.82 0.11 -2.35
C ASN A 139 9.08 0.65 -1.09
N TRP A 140 9.52 0.27 0.09
CA TRP A 140 8.94 0.75 1.34
C TRP A 140 9.32 2.20 1.68
N LYS A 141 10.54 2.63 1.36
CA LYS A 141 10.98 4.04 1.52
C LYS A 141 10.13 4.95 0.65
N ALA A 142 9.89 4.56 -0.60
CA ALA A 142 9.02 5.28 -1.52
C ALA A 142 7.64 5.53 -0.91
N ARG A 143 6.99 4.48 -0.37
CA ARG A 143 5.69 4.59 0.31
C ARG A 143 5.75 5.47 1.56
N LYS A 144 6.73 5.28 2.44
CA LYS A 144 6.84 6.00 3.72
C LYS A 144 7.18 7.49 3.55
N GLY A 145 7.96 7.82 2.53
CA GLY A 145 8.37 9.20 2.25
C GLY A 145 7.36 10.03 1.45
N LEU A 146 6.30 9.40 0.95
CA LEU A 146 5.39 9.99 -0.02
C LEU A 146 4.77 11.31 0.44
N LEU A 147 4.24 11.36 1.64
CA LEU A 147 3.61 12.55 2.20
C LEU A 147 4.56 13.76 2.24
N SER A 148 5.77 13.54 2.75
CA SER A 148 6.77 14.61 2.85
C SER A 148 7.22 15.08 1.46
N THR A 149 7.34 14.16 0.52
CA THR A 149 7.77 14.45 -0.85
C THR A 149 6.70 15.25 -1.60
N ILE A 150 5.45 14.80 -1.61
CA ILE A 150 4.32 15.53 -2.24
C ILE A 150 4.13 16.88 -1.57
N GLY A 151 4.19 16.94 -0.23
CA GLY A 151 4.10 18.20 0.50
C GLY A 151 5.20 19.20 0.14
N GLY A 152 6.40 18.71 -0.16
CA GLY A 152 7.53 19.55 -0.61
C GLY A 152 7.42 20.04 -2.07
N LEU A 153 6.79 19.28 -2.94
CA LEU A 153 6.65 19.59 -4.37
C LEU A 153 5.44 20.45 -4.70
N ARG A 154 4.50 20.63 -3.77
CA ARG A 154 3.27 21.41 -4.03
C ARG A 154 3.56 22.86 -4.37
N PRO A 155 2.74 23.52 -5.20
CA PRO A 155 2.87 24.94 -5.50
C PRO A 155 2.83 25.81 -4.23
N THR A 156 3.63 26.88 -4.20
CA THR A 156 3.64 27.83 -3.09
C THR A 156 2.25 28.44 -2.88
N GLY A 157 1.79 28.48 -1.65
CA GLY A 157 0.48 29.02 -1.28
C GLY A 157 -0.66 27.97 -1.31
N THR A 158 -0.37 26.72 -1.66
CA THR A 158 -1.32 25.61 -1.56
C THR A 158 -1.10 24.79 -0.30
N THR A 159 -2.10 24.04 0.10
CA THR A 159 -1.99 23.05 1.19
C THR A 159 -2.17 21.64 0.66
N CYS A 160 -1.57 20.66 1.35
CA CYS A 160 -1.81 19.27 1.10
C CYS A 160 -2.91 18.81 2.08
N LEU A 161 -4.06 18.45 1.55
CA LEU A 161 -5.13 17.83 2.33
C LEU A 161 -4.89 16.33 2.34
N ILE A 162 -4.91 15.78 3.53
CA ILE A 162 -4.83 14.34 3.74
C ILE A 162 -6.12 13.93 4.39
N GLU A 163 -6.79 12.97 3.76
CA GLU A 163 -8.04 12.43 4.23
C GLU A 163 -7.89 10.93 4.47
N ASP A 164 -7.80 10.55 5.72
CA ASP A 164 -7.86 9.15 6.13
C ASP A 164 -9.32 8.71 6.19
N VAL A 165 -9.84 8.31 5.04
CA VAL A 165 -11.21 7.80 4.92
C VAL A 165 -11.21 6.31 4.59
N ALA A 166 -12.14 5.57 5.19
CA ALA A 166 -12.32 4.16 4.93
C ALA A 166 -13.58 3.92 4.10
N PHE A 167 -13.44 3.19 3.02
CA PHE A 167 -14.54 2.73 2.19
C PHE A 167 -14.70 1.22 2.25
N PRO A 168 -15.91 0.67 2.05
CA PRO A 168 -16.07 -0.74 1.76
C PRO A 168 -15.19 -1.13 0.57
N ILE A 169 -14.49 -2.26 0.67
CA ILE A 169 -13.43 -2.63 -0.28
C ILE A 169 -13.94 -2.77 -1.72
N ASP A 170 -15.22 -3.15 -1.88
CA ASP A 170 -15.90 -3.25 -3.17
C ASP A 170 -16.31 -1.87 -3.75
N LYS A 171 -16.13 -0.79 -3.02
CA LYS A 171 -16.41 0.60 -3.43
C LYS A 171 -15.13 1.42 -3.60
N LEU A 172 -13.98 0.83 -3.36
CA LEU A 172 -12.72 1.56 -3.35
C LEU A 172 -12.45 2.24 -4.70
N GLY A 173 -12.63 1.54 -5.82
CA GLY A 173 -12.40 2.11 -7.16
C GLY A 173 -13.33 3.28 -7.52
N ALA A 174 -14.54 3.31 -6.95
CA ALA A 174 -15.46 4.43 -7.17
C ALA A 174 -15.19 5.62 -6.22
N ALA A 175 -14.42 5.39 -5.16
CA ALA A 175 -14.07 6.40 -4.16
C ALA A 175 -12.76 7.12 -4.51
N CYS A 176 -11.83 6.46 -5.20
CA CYS A 176 -10.58 7.01 -5.72
C CYS A 176 -10.76 7.69 -7.07
#